data_10405e6ae07fe8b492ac575421ae613a
#
_entry.id   10405e6ae07fe8b492ac575421ae613a
#
_cell.length_a   1.000
_cell.length_b   1.000
_cell.length_c   1.000
_cell.angle_alpha   90.00
_cell.angle_beta   90.00
_cell.angle_gamma   90.00
#
_symmetry.space_group_name_H-M   'P 1'
#
loop_
_entity.id
_entity.type
_entity.pdbx_description
1 polymer ?
#
loop_
_entity_poly.entity_id
_entity_poly.type
_entity_poly.pdbx_seq_one_letter_code
_entity_poly.pdbx_strand_id
1 'polypeptide(L)'
;FHSQINENEFSKIVLSRCSIENSYDPISPEDLFERACYLYPRMFVALVHTEQSGTWLTASPEILLEGSERHWRTIALAGTMKLEGRQLDFDEKSETISKETIRWSDKDREEQRFVAAYITECLEQYSQNVAEEGPITVRAGNLVHLRSNFDFTLPKTSELGDLINTLHPTP
;
A
#
# COMPACT_ATOMS: atom_id res chain seq x y z
N PHE A 1 8.81 22.01 5.35
CA PHE A 1 7.81 20.97 5.64
C PHE A 1 6.73 21.51 6.60
N HIS A 2 7.08 21.76 7.87
CA HIS A 2 6.11 22.22 8.87
C HIS A 2 5.44 23.55 8.51
N SER A 3 6.15 24.49 7.89
CA SER A 3 5.58 25.77 7.47
C SER A 3 4.45 25.59 6.45
N GLN A 4 4.64 24.76 5.45
CA GLN A 4 3.66 24.55 4.38
C GLN A 4 2.38 23.84 4.85
N ILE A 5 2.50 22.93 5.84
CA ILE A 5 1.32 22.34 6.48
C ILE A 5 0.59 23.37 7.34
N ASN A 6 1.33 24.21 8.08
CA ASN A 6 0.75 25.28 8.91
C ASN A 6 0.07 26.39 8.10
N GLU A 7 0.51 26.63 6.86
CA GLU A 7 -0.08 27.57 5.92
C GLU A 7 -1.29 26.99 5.16
N ASN A 8 -1.70 25.75 5.48
CA ASN A 8 -2.80 25.02 4.83
C ASN A 8 -2.61 24.82 3.30
N GLU A 9 -1.38 24.86 2.81
CA GLU A 9 -1.11 24.55 1.41
C GLU A 9 -1.25 23.05 1.11
N PHE A 10 -0.88 22.19 2.10
CA PHE A 10 -0.96 20.73 1.97
C PHE A 10 -1.50 20.09 3.25
N SER A 11 -2.37 19.12 3.08
CA SER A 11 -2.89 18.30 4.19
C SER A 11 -1.94 17.18 4.60
N LYS A 12 -1.14 16.70 3.65
CA LYS A 12 -0.16 15.61 3.87
C LYS A 12 1.04 15.80 2.94
N ILE A 13 2.23 15.51 3.44
CA ILE A 13 3.47 15.51 2.67
C ILE A 13 4.23 14.22 2.98
N VAL A 14 4.64 13.50 1.94
CA VAL A 14 5.40 12.25 2.04
C VAL A 14 6.85 12.47 1.61
N LEU A 15 7.79 12.05 2.45
CA LEU A 15 9.22 12.07 2.16
C LEU A 15 9.68 10.75 1.58
N SER A 16 10.47 10.82 0.52
CA SER A 16 11.21 9.70 0.00
C SER A 16 12.72 9.98 0.01
N ARG A 17 13.51 8.92 0.07
CA ARG A 17 14.97 8.99 -0.04
C ARG A 17 15.51 7.79 -0.80
N CYS A 18 16.67 7.97 -1.43
CA CYS A 18 17.45 6.89 -2.00
C CYS A 18 18.72 6.67 -1.15
N SER A 19 19.14 5.42 -1.01
CA SER A 19 20.45 5.02 -0.50
C SER A 19 21.18 4.27 -1.63
N ILE A 20 22.43 4.61 -1.85
CA ILE A 20 23.25 3.95 -2.85
C ILE A 20 24.23 3.05 -2.12
N GLU A 21 24.18 1.77 -2.45
CA GLU A 21 25.12 0.77 -1.93
C GLU A 21 25.90 0.15 -3.08
N ASN A 22 27.22 0.04 -2.89
CA ASN A 22 28.10 -0.59 -3.87
C ASN A 22 28.46 -2.00 -3.38
N SER A 23 28.27 -2.98 -4.23
CA SER A 23 28.74 -4.35 -3.99
C SER A 23 29.98 -4.63 -4.83
N TYR A 24 30.97 -5.29 -4.23
CA TYR A 24 32.15 -5.78 -4.95
C TYR A 24 31.87 -7.09 -5.69
N ASP A 25 30.89 -7.85 -5.23
CA ASP A 25 30.46 -9.09 -5.86
C ASP A 25 29.26 -8.84 -6.79
N PRO A 26 29.18 -9.52 -7.93
CA PRO A 26 28.01 -9.47 -8.79
C PRO A 26 26.77 -9.91 -8.02
N ILE A 27 25.73 -9.09 -8.06
CA ILE A 27 24.43 -9.42 -7.47
C ILE A 27 23.56 -9.98 -8.60
N SER A 28 23.06 -11.23 -8.43
CA SER A 28 22.05 -11.80 -9.31
C SER A 28 20.68 -11.21 -8.94
N PRO A 29 20.00 -10.50 -9.83
CA PRO A 29 18.63 -10.03 -9.59
C PRO A 29 17.66 -11.18 -9.34
N GLU A 30 17.85 -12.32 -10.00
CA GLU A 30 17.03 -13.52 -9.87
C GLU A 30 17.15 -14.12 -8.47
N ASP A 31 18.37 -14.24 -7.94
CA ASP A 31 18.60 -14.74 -6.59
C ASP A 31 17.99 -13.82 -5.53
N LEU A 32 18.04 -12.50 -5.75
CA LEU A 32 17.39 -11.53 -4.89
C LEU A 32 15.87 -11.67 -4.94
N PHE A 33 15.31 -11.89 -6.13
CA PHE A 33 13.88 -12.09 -6.30
C PHE A 33 13.40 -13.35 -5.56
N GLU A 34 14.09 -14.48 -5.73
CA GLU A 34 13.77 -15.72 -5.03
C GLU A 34 13.83 -15.54 -3.51
N ARG A 35 14.87 -14.88 -3.01
CA ARG A 35 14.99 -14.55 -1.58
C ARG A 35 13.88 -13.63 -1.09
N ALA A 36 13.49 -12.64 -1.89
CA ALA A 36 12.40 -11.74 -1.54
C ALA A 36 11.06 -12.49 -1.47
N CYS A 37 10.77 -13.39 -2.41
CA CYS A 37 9.59 -14.25 -2.36
C CYS A 37 9.54 -15.11 -1.10
N TYR A 38 10.68 -15.64 -0.68
CA TYR A 38 10.77 -16.43 0.55
C TYR A 38 10.60 -15.58 1.81
N LEU A 39 11.21 -14.38 1.86
CA LEU A 39 11.18 -13.50 3.03
C LEU A 39 9.85 -12.78 3.20
N TYR A 40 9.14 -12.52 2.09
CA TYR A 40 7.91 -11.72 2.06
C TYR A 40 6.71 -12.48 1.48
N PRO A 41 6.31 -13.63 2.07
CA PRO A 41 5.29 -14.52 1.49
C PRO A 41 3.88 -13.91 1.45
N ARG A 42 3.67 -12.73 2.08
CA ARG A 42 2.39 -12.01 2.10
C ARG A 42 2.42 -10.72 1.29
N MET A 43 3.47 -10.49 0.51
CA MET A 43 3.63 -9.32 -0.32
C MET A 43 3.58 -9.70 -1.81
N PHE A 44 3.20 -8.74 -2.62
CA PHE A 44 3.44 -8.82 -4.05
C PHE A 44 4.93 -8.59 -4.29
N VAL A 45 5.61 -9.57 -4.87
CA VAL A 45 7.04 -9.48 -5.21
C VAL A 45 7.17 -9.51 -6.73
N ALA A 46 7.86 -8.53 -7.29
CA ALA A 46 8.10 -8.46 -8.72
C ALA A 46 9.54 -8.06 -9.04
N LEU A 47 10.11 -8.71 -10.04
CA LEU A 47 11.36 -8.33 -10.69
C LEU A 47 11.03 -7.84 -12.10
N VAL A 48 11.40 -6.60 -12.40
CA VAL A 48 11.08 -5.95 -13.68
C VAL A 48 12.33 -5.31 -14.25
N HIS A 49 12.58 -5.50 -15.54
CA HIS A 49 13.64 -4.83 -16.26
C HIS A 49 13.08 -3.99 -17.41
N THR A 50 13.57 -2.77 -17.54
CA THR A 50 13.34 -1.91 -18.71
C THR A 50 14.66 -1.32 -19.20
N GLU A 51 14.76 -1.09 -20.50
CA GLU A 51 15.96 -0.47 -21.10
C GLU A 51 16.21 0.95 -20.56
N GLN A 52 15.11 1.67 -20.21
CA GLN A 52 15.22 3.05 -19.75
C GLN A 52 15.53 3.18 -18.27
N SER A 53 14.97 2.31 -17.42
CA SER A 53 15.07 2.46 -15.95
C SER A 53 15.92 1.40 -15.27
N GLY A 54 16.40 0.39 -16.01
CA GLY A 54 17.18 -0.71 -15.47
C GLY A 54 16.31 -1.78 -14.78
N THR A 55 16.90 -2.49 -13.83
CA THR A 55 16.28 -3.61 -13.12
C THR A 55 15.75 -3.15 -11.76
N TRP A 56 14.51 -3.48 -11.50
CA TRP A 56 13.79 -3.15 -10.28
C TRP A 56 13.28 -4.41 -9.59
N LEU A 57 13.53 -4.52 -8.29
CA LEU A 57 12.93 -5.51 -7.42
C LEU A 57 12.03 -4.78 -6.44
N THR A 58 10.77 -5.17 -6.37
CA THR A 58 9.81 -4.64 -5.40
C THR A 58 9.20 -5.75 -4.56
N ALA A 59 8.89 -5.43 -3.30
CA ALA A 59 8.07 -6.24 -2.43
C ALA A 59 7.10 -5.28 -1.72
N SER A 60 5.81 -5.33 -2.08
CA SER A 60 4.80 -4.40 -1.60
C SER A 60 3.57 -5.12 -1.07
N PRO A 61 3.04 -4.72 0.09
CA PRO A 61 1.73 -5.16 0.58
C PRO A 61 0.57 -4.43 -0.11
N GLU A 62 0.86 -3.39 -0.88
CA GLU A 62 -0.13 -2.52 -1.51
C GLU A 62 -0.59 -3.07 -2.85
N ILE A 63 -1.88 -2.86 -3.13
CA ILE A 63 -2.52 -3.11 -4.42
C ILE A 63 -2.96 -1.77 -4.97
N LEU A 64 -2.24 -1.26 -5.98
CA LEU A 64 -2.66 -0.04 -6.66
C LEU A 64 -4.00 -0.25 -7.37
N LEU A 65 -4.08 -1.31 -8.15
CA LEU A 65 -5.30 -1.69 -8.86
C LEU A 65 -5.25 -3.16 -9.26
N GLU A 66 -6.33 -3.89 -9.01
CA GLU A 66 -6.46 -5.29 -9.36
C GLU A 66 -7.88 -5.56 -9.85
N GLY A 67 -8.04 -6.38 -10.87
CA GLY A 67 -9.36 -6.76 -11.34
C GLY A 67 -9.35 -7.30 -12.75
N SER A 68 -10.55 -7.56 -13.27
CA SER A 68 -10.79 -8.00 -14.62
C SER A 68 -12.15 -7.54 -15.10
N GLU A 69 -12.30 -7.39 -16.42
CA GLU A 69 -13.52 -6.95 -17.06
C GLU A 69 -14.03 -5.62 -16.50
N ARG A 70 -15.09 -5.67 -15.70
CA ARG A 70 -15.70 -4.49 -15.08
C ARG A 70 -15.51 -4.42 -13.57
N HIS A 71 -15.03 -5.49 -12.94
CA HIS A 71 -14.88 -5.56 -11.49
C HIS A 71 -13.43 -5.30 -11.11
N TRP A 72 -13.24 -4.24 -10.35
CA TRP A 72 -11.94 -3.76 -9.95
C TRP A 72 -11.89 -3.51 -8.45
N ARG A 73 -10.70 -3.60 -7.89
CA ARG A 73 -10.44 -3.25 -6.51
C ARG A 73 -9.12 -2.52 -6.34
N THR A 74 -9.07 -1.70 -5.33
CA THR A 74 -7.86 -1.06 -4.81
C THR A 74 -7.90 -1.06 -3.29
N ILE A 75 -6.82 -0.65 -2.65
CA ILE A 75 -6.77 -0.55 -1.19
C ILE A 75 -6.18 0.79 -0.76
N ALA A 76 -6.65 1.31 0.37
CA ALA A 76 -5.96 2.30 1.15
C ALA A 76 -5.16 1.59 2.23
N LEU A 77 -3.84 1.77 2.25
CA LEU A 77 -2.95 1.17 3.24
C LEU A 77 -2.11 2.28 3.88
N ALA A 78 -2.47 2.68 5.08
CA ALA A 78 -1.74 3.70 5.83
C ALA A 78 -1.77 3.42 7.33
N GLY A 79 -1.05 4.24 8.11
CA GLY A 79 -0.75 3.90 9.48
C GLY A 79 0.18 2.69 9.55
N THR A 80 1.32 2.83 10.20
CA THR A 80 2.32 1.75 10.27
C THR A 80 2.80 1.59 11.70
N MET A 81 2.74 0.36 12.18
CA MET A 81 3.26 0.01 13.50
C MET A 81 4.17 -1.22 13.38
N LYS A 82 5.32 -1.15 14.04
CA LYS A 82 6.21 -2.30 14.17
C LYS A 82 5.71 -3.22 15.29
N LEU A 83 5.63 -4.51 14.99
CA LEU A 83 5.30 -5.52 15.97
C LEU A 83 6.53 -5.87 16.84
N GLU A 84 6.33 -5.95 18.15
CA GLU A 84 7.37 -6.30 19.13
C GLU A 84 6.86 -7.30 20.16
N GLY A 85 7.75 -8.19 20.62
CA GLY A 85 7.43 -9.17 21.65
C GLY A 85 6.24 -10.06 21.27
N ARG A 86 5.22 -10.10 22.15
CA ARG A 86 4.01 -10.92 21.92
C ARG A 86 3.15 -10.45 20.76
N GLN A 87 3.33 -9.22 20.27
CA GLN A 87 2.62 -8.73 19.09
C GLN A 87 3.07 -9.47 17.81
N LEU A 88 4.26 -10.05 17.81
CA LEU A 88 4.74 -10.88 16.68
C LEU A 88 3.90 -12.15 16.45
N ASP A 89 3.11 -12.55 17.42
CA ASP A 89 2.18 -13.67 17.30
C ASP A 89 0.84 -13.27 16.63
N PHE A 90 0.65 -11.96 16.36
CA PHE A 90 -0.56 -11.47 15.70
C PHE A 90 -0.72 -12.08 14.31
N ASP A 91 -1.86 -12.70 14.08
CA ASP A 91 -2.31 -13.14 12.76
C ASP A 91 -3.76 -12.66 12.56
N GLU A 92 -3.99 -11.93 11.47
CA GLU A 92 -5.32 -11.41 11.09
C GLU A 92 -6.37 -12.50 10.88
N LYS A 93 -5.92 -13.74 10.61
CA LYS A 93 -6.77 -14.93 10.43
C LYS A 93 -7.04 -15.67 11.73
N SER A 94 -6.35 -15.32 12.81
CA SER A 94 -6.51 -15.97 14.11
C SER A 94 -7.49 -15.19 14.97
N GLU A 95 -8.60 -15.80 15.34
CA GLU A 95 -9.56 -15.25 16.32
C GLU A 95 -8.97 -15.16 17.74
N THR A 96 -7.84 -15.84 17.98
CA THR A 96 -7.29 -16.10 19.32
C THR A 96 -6.38 -15.00 19.85
N ILE A 97 -5.81 -14.15 18.98
CA ILE A 97 -4.99 -13.01 19.41
C ILE A 97 -5.79 -11.76 19.16
N SER A 98 -6.40 -11.31 20.23
CA SER A 98 -7.41 -10.25 20.23
C SER A 98 -6.86 -8.94 19.65
N LYS A 99 -7.75 -8.22 18.97
CA LYS A 99 -7.62 -6.81 18.56
C LYS A 99 -7.14 -5.89 19.70
N GLU A 100 -7.14 -6.37 20.94
CA GLU A 100 -6.68 -5.67 22.15
C GLU A 100 -5.16 -5.48 22.20
N THR A 101 -4.38 -6.28 21.48
CA THR A 101 -2.91 -6.23 21.51
C THR A 101 -2.34 -5.11 20.65
N ILE A 102 -3.09 -4.65 19.63
CA ILE A 102 -2.68 -3.61 18.70
C ILE A 102 -3.54 -2.37 18.92
N ARG A 103 -2.93 -1.30 19.42
CA ARG A 103 -3.61 -0.02 19.65
C ARG A 103 -3.09 1.02 18.69
N TRP A 104 -3.95 1.45 17.79
CA TRP A 104 -3.67 2.52 16.85
C TRP A 104 -3.81 3.89 17.51
N SER A 105 -2.86 4.78 17.24
CA SER A 105 -2.96 6.18 17.66
C SER A 105 -4.02 6.91 16.81
N ASP A 106 -4.49 8.05 17.31
CA ASP A 106 -5.42 8.92 16.55
C ASP A 106 -4.74 9.41 15.26
N LYS A 107 -3.44 9.68 15.31
CA LYS A 107 -2.64 10.05 14.14
C LYS A 107 -2.68 8.98 13.04
N ASP A 108 -2.47 7.69 13.41
CA ASP A 108 -2.48 6.60 12.42
C ASP A 108 -3.87 6.42 11.78
N ARG A 109 -4.92 6.59 12.60
CA ARG A 109 -6.31 6.55 12.12
C ARG A 109 -6.64 7.71 11.20
N GLU A 110 -6.15 8.90 11.52
CA GLU A 110 -6.33 10.08 10.70
C GLU A 110 -5.58 9.96 9.38
N GLU A 111 -4.34 9.46 9.40
CA GLU A 111 -3.56 9.17 8.20
C GLU A 111 -4.30 8.20 7.29
N GLN A 112 -4.83 7.10 7.82
CA GLN A 112 -5.64 6.14 7.05
C GLN A 112 -6.89 6.79 6.44
N ARG A 113 -7.57 7.66 7.19
CA ARG A 113 -8.76 8.37 6.69
C ARG A 113 -8.44 9.30 5.52
N PHE A 114 -7.29 9.98 5.56
CA PHE A 114 -6.85 10.83 4.44
C PHE A 114 -6.65 10.01 3.17
N VAL A 115 -5.96 8.87 3.27
CA VAL A 115 -5.72 8.02 2.10
C VAL A 115 -7.03 7.43 1.58
N ALA A 116 -7.90 6.96 2.46
CA ALA A 116 -9.19 6.40 2.09
C ALA A 116 -10.09 7.45 1.39
N ALA A 117 -10.17 8.65 1.93
CA ALA A 117 -10.95 9.75 1.33
C ALA A 117 -10.42 10.12 -0.06
N TYR A 118 -9.10 10.25 -0.22
CA TYR A 118 -8.48 10.51 -1.51
C TYR A 118 -8.83 9.44 -2.55
N ILE A 119 -8.70 8.15 -2.18
CA ILE A 119 -9.04 7.05 -3.09
C ILE A 119 -10.53 7.09 -3.46
N THR A 120 -11.42 7.35 -2.50
CA THR A 120 -12.85 7.50 -2.76
C THR A 120 -13.11 8.60 -3.79
N GLU A 121 -12.55 9.79 -3.59
CA GLU A 121 -12.68 10.93 -4.51
C GLU A 121 -12.16 10.60 -5.92
N CYS A 122 -11.06 9.85 -6.01
CA CYS A 122 -10.54 9.38 -7.31
C CYS A 122 -11.50 8.41 -7.99
N LEU A 123 -12.00 7.41 -7.25
CA LEU A 123 -12.86 6.36 -7.81
C LEU A 123 -14.24 6.87 -8.22
N GLU A 124 -14.82 7.82 -7.49
CA GLU A 124 -16.12 8.42 -7.78
C GLU A 124 -16.16 9.16 -9.12
N GLN A 125 -15.00 9.55 -9.68
CA GLN A 125 -14.92 10.13 -11.01
C GLN A 125 -15.17 9.11 -12.13
N TYR A 126 -14.98 7.81 -11.86
CA TYR A 126 -15.04 6.72 -12.82
C TYR A 126 -16.16 5.72 -12.54
N SER A 127 -16.65 5.66 -11.32
CA SER A 127 -17.62 4.67 -10.88
C SER A 127 -18.70 5.29 -9.99
N GLN A 128 -19.96 4.86 -10.20
CA GLN A 128 -21.06 5.21 -9.31
C GLN A 128 -21.25 4.21 -8.16
N ASN A 129 -20.58 3.06 -8.25
CA ASN A 129 -20.71 1.95 -7.32
C ASN A 129 -19.35 1.67 -6.69
N VAL A 130 -18.97 2.48 -5.72
CA VAL A 130 -17.78 2.28 -4.91
C VAL A 130 -18.21 1.78 -3.53
N ALA A 131 -17.71 0.62 -3.13
CA ALA A 131 -17.93 0.06 -1.81
C ALA A 131 -16.61 0.08 -1.03
N GLU A 132 -16.60 0.75 0.12
CA GLU A 132 -15.48 0.73 1.05
C GLU A 132 -15.75 -0.23 2.20
N GLU A 133 -14.78 -1.07 2.53
CA GLU A 133 -14.77 -1.97 3.69
C GLU A 133 -13.51 -1.74 4.52
N GLY A 134 -13.68 -1.50 5.81
CA GLY A 134 -12.56 -1.29 6.73
C GLY A 134 -12.71 -0.05 7.61
N PRO A 135 -11.64 0.50 8.18
CA PRO A 135 -10.31 -0.09 8.14
C PRO A 135 -10.13 -1.31 9.05
N ILE A 136 -9.35 -2.26 8.58
CA ILE A 136 -8.92 -3.44 9.35
C ILE A 136 -7.40 -3.43 9.55
N THR A 137 -6.93 -4.07 10.63
CA THR A 137 -5.49 -4.27 10.85
C THR A 137 -5.01 -5.45 10.03
N VAL A 138 -4.00 -5.23 9.18
CA VAL A 138 -3.36 -6.27 8.37
C VAL A 138 -1.87 -6.34 8.66
N ARG A 139 -1.32 -7.55 8.53
CA ARG A 139 0.10 -7.80 8.80
C ARG A 139 0.92 -7.88 7.52
N ALA A 140 2.06 -7.19 7.51
CA ALA A 140 3.08 -7.25 6.48
C ALA A 140 4.45 -7.51 7.14
N GLY A 141 4.88 -8.78 7.18
CA GLY A 141 6.11 -9.19 7.86
C GLY A 141 6.05 -8.93 9.38
N ASN A 142 6.90 -8.03 9.88
CA ASN A 142 6.94 -7.57 11.27
C ASN A 142 6.26 -6.20 11.47
N LEU A 143 5.51 -5.75 10.47
CA LEU A 143 4.72 -4.53 10.51
C LEU A 143 3.23 -4.87 10.46
N VAL A 144 2.41 -3.96 10.97
CA VAL A 144 0.97 -3.93 10.75
C VAL A 144 0.56 -2.58 10.17
N HIS A 145 -0.50 -2.60 9.38
CA HIS A 145 -1.08 -1.43 8.75
C HIS A 145 -2.59 -1.40 8.95
N LEU A 146 -3.19 -0.22 8.86
CA LEU A 146 -4.62 -0.07 8.65
C LEU A 146 -4.92 -0.17 7.15
N ARG A 147 -5.91 -0.99 6.77
CA ARG A 147 -6.33 -1.20 5.39
C ARG A 147 -7.83 -1.03 5.23
N SER A 148 -8.23 -0.18 4.29
CA SER A 148 -9.57 -0.18 3.70
C SER A 148 -9.52 -0.81 2.32
N ASN A 149 -10.49 -1.64 1.99
CA ASN A 149 -10.67 -2.24 0.67
C ASN A 149 -11.72 -1.43 -0.08
N PHE A 150 -11.50 -1.23 -1.37
CA PHE A 150 -12.45 -0.58 -2.27
C PHE A 150 -12.76 -1.51 -3.41
N ASP A 151 -14.03 -1.89 -3.53
CA ASP A 151 -14.56 -2.66 -4.65
C ASP A 151 -15.43 -1.75 -5.50
N PHE A 152 -15.24 -1.77 -6.81
CA PHE A 152 -15.98 -0.91 -7.72
C PHE A 152 -16.12 -1.51 -9.13
N THR A 153 -17.03 -0.93 -9.91
CA THR A 153 -17.22 -1.31 -11.30
C THR A 153 -16.77 -0.20 -12.23
N LEU A 154 -15.84 -0.51 -13.15
CA LEU A 154 -15.41 0.40 -14.20
C LEU A 154 -16.28 0.17 -15.45
N PRO A 155 -17.15 1.12 -15.82
CA PRO A 155 -18.08 0.93 -16.95
C PRO A 155 -17.37 0.73 -18.30
N LYS A 156 -16.21 1.37 -18.47
CA LYS A 156 -15.41 1.31 -19.68
C LYS A 156 -13.94 0.99 -19.34
N THR A 157 -13.45 -0.12 -19.87
CA THR A 157 -12.04 -0.51 -19.72
C THR A 157 -11.07 0.45 -20.40
N SER A 158 -11.53 1.28 -21.34
CA SER A 158 -10.72 2.33 -21.97
C SER A 158 -10.31 3.45 -21.01
N GLU A 159 -10.97 3.59 -19.87
CA GLU A 159 -10.67 4.57 -18.81
C GLU A 159 -9.64 4.06 -17.81
N LEU A 160 -9.14 2.82 -17.96
CA LEU A 160 -8.21 2.20 -17.01
C LEU A 160 -6.89 2.98 -16.88
N GLY A 161 -6.35 3.49 -17.98
CA GLY A 161 -5.12 4.29 -17.96
C GLY A 161 -5.31 5.60 -17.22
N ASP A 162 -6.42 6.28 -17.43
CA ASP A 162 -6.74 7.53 -16.74
C ASP A 162 -6.97 7.31 -15.25
N LEU A 163 -7.66 6.23 -14.89
CA LEU A 163 -7.84 5.83 -13.50
C LEU A 163 -6.50 5.55 -12.80
N ILE A 164 -5.58 4.82 -13.43
CA ILE A 164 -4.25 4.57 -12.89
C ILE A 164 -3.50 5.89 -12.66
N ASN A 165 -3.54 6.81 -13.62
CA ASN A 165 -2.92 8.13 -13.48
C ASN A 165 -3.55 8.97 -12.38
N THR A 166 -4.86 8.81 -12.14
CA THR A 166 -5.56 9.53 -11.07
C THR A 166 -5.23 8.96 -9.69
N LEU A 167 -5.11 7.64 -9.57
CA LEU A 167 -4.75 6.96 -8.32
C LEU A 167 -3.26 7.13 -7.95
N HIS A 168 -2.38 7.36 -8.90
CA HIS A 168 -0.95 7.43 -8.67
C HIS A 168 -0.38 8.84 -8.92
N PRO A 169 0.45 9.38 -8.00
CA PRO A 169 0.84 8.78 -6.71
C PRO A 169 -0.27 8.91 -5.66
N THR A 170 -0.49 7.84 -4.91
CA THR A 170 -1.35 7.86 -3.73
C THR A 170 -0.66 8.63 -2.60
N PRO A 171 -1.35 9.51 -1.85
CA PRO A 171 -0.77 10.32 -0.78
C PRO A 171 -0.32 9.51 0.43
#